data_f75b4a81e76bea93b87baafffaf9a883
#
_entry.id   f75b4a81e76bea93b87baafffaf9a883
#
_cell.length_a   1.000
_cell.length_b   1.000
_cell.length_c   1.000
_cell.angle_alpha   90.00
_cell.angle_beta   90.00
_cell.angle_gamma   90.00
#
_symmetry.space_group_name_H-M   'P 1'
#
loop_
_entity.id
_entity.type
_entity.pdbx_description
1 polymer ?
#
loop_
_entity_poly.entity_id
_entity_poly.type
_entity_poly.pdbx_seq_one_letter_code
_entity_poly.pdbx_strand_id
1 'polypeptide(L)'
;QKDKIPQKEFSLPSDLRQFVLLPAIARRKYKALLGNYDSLAGDEDFQKGNWYIDGDDKSLGIVACGLAFNYLAENCKGRKCKYPVVKIGSYPVSEGILAKLKSECDRILILEEGYPLIEEMMRGFPRSDANISGRLDGTLPRDGELNPNLVADALGNQSSYGKDVPGIVSKRPPSLCKGCGHADMYNALNEALKEYGPGRVF
;
A
#
# COMPACT_ATOMS: atom_id res chain seq x y z
N GLN A 1 -4.52 18.50 26.11
CA GLN A 1 -5.33 17.30 26.39
C GLN A 1 -5.88 16.81 25.06
N LYS A 2 -5.51 15.60 24.64
CA LYS A 2 -6.16 14.98 23.51
C LYS A 2 -7.58 14.61 23.94
N ASP A 3 -8.58 15.13 23.25
CA ASP A 3 -9.95 14.74 23.45
C ASP A 3 -10.08 13.23 23.39
N LYS A 4 -10.70 12.62 24.39
CA LYS A 4 -10.95 11.17 24.39
C LYS A 4 -11.90 10.89 23.23
N ILE A 5 -11.43 10.12 22.26
CA ILE A 5 -12.30 9.60 21.19
C ILE A 5 -13.40 8.76 21.87
N PRO A 6 -14.69 9.09 21.65
CA PRO A 6 -15.77 8.33 22.27
C PRO A 6 -15.70 6.88 21.80
N GLN A 7 -15.65 5.97 22.76
CA GLN A 7 -15.67 4.54 22.49
C GLN A 7 -17.03 4.17 21.89
N LYS A 8 -17.04 3.58 20.69
CA LYS A 8 -18.27 3.03 20.12
C LYS A 8 -18.67 1.80 20.90
N GLU A 9 -19.94 1.74 21.32
CA GLU A 9 -20.51 0.49 21.82
C GLU A 9 -20.58 -0.53 20.69
N PHE A 10 -19.97 -1.69 20.90
CA PHE A 10 -20.06 -2.80 19.98
C PHE A 10 -21.34 -3.57 20.24
N SER A 11 -22.20 -3.65 19.24
CA SER A 11 -23.38 -4.52 19.27
C SER A 11 -23.21 -5.66 18.27
N LEU A 12 -23.79 -6.82 18.59
CA LEU A 12 -23.85 -7.91 17.63
C LEU A 12 -24.70 -7.47 16.44
N PRO A 13 -24.31 -7.88 15.21
CA PRO A 13 -25.08 -7.55 14.01
C PRO A 13 -26.50 -8.12 14.13
N SER A 14 -27.48 -7.35 13.70
CA SER A 14 -28.89 -7.76 13.69
C SER A 14 -29.18 -8.92 12.72
N ASP A 15 -28.43 -9.02 11.64
CA ASP A 15 -28.49 -10.13 10.68
C ASP A 15 -27.17 -10.91 10.65
N LEU A 16 -27.15 -12.06 11.33
CA LEU A 16 -25.99 -12.96 11.34
C LEU A 16 -25.69 -13.58 9.98
N ARG A 17 -26.68 -13.61 9.05
CA ARG A 17 -26.48 -14.15 7.69
C ARG A 17 -25.49 -13.32 6.88
N GLN A 18 -25.25 -12.08 7.27
CA GLN A 18 -24.23 -11.24 6.60
C GLN A 18 -22.83 -11.84 6.66
N PHE A 19 -22.54 -12.76 7.57
CA PHE A 19 -21.25 -13.44 7.70
C PHE A 19 -21.22 -14.83 7.04
N VAL A 20 -22.35 -15.29 6.50
CA VAL A 20 -22.47 -16.62 5.88
C VAL A 20 -22.21 -16.51 4.37
N LEU A 21 -21.28 -17.32 3.85
CA LEU A 21 -20.89 -17.32 2.43
C LEU A 21 -21.49 -18.50 1.65
N LEU A 22 -22.79 -18.79 1.84
CA LEU A 22 -23.51 -19.70 0.94
C LEU A 22 -23.58 -19.11 -0.47
N PRO A 23 -23.60 -19.93 -1.56
CA PRO A 23 -23.52 -19.44 -2.94
C PRO A 23 -24.51 -18.32 -3.28
N ALA A 24 -25.75 -18.41 -2.84
CA ALA A 24 -26.77 -17.38 -3.10
C ALA A 24 -26.46 -16.07 -2.36
N ILE A 25 -25.98 -16.15 -1.11
CA ILE A 25 -25.60 -15.00 -0.29
C ILE A 25 -24.32 -14.38 -0.84
N ALA A 26 -23.33 -15.19 -1.20
CA ALA A 26 -22.08 -14.74 -1.79
C ALA A 26 -22.30 -13.94 -3.10
N ARG A 27 -23.16 -14.44 -4.01
CA ARG A 27 -23.50 -13.73 -5.24
C ARG A 27 -24.13 -12.35 -4.98
N ARG A 28 -25.06 -12.28 -4.02
CA ARG A 28 -25.70 -11.01 -3.63
C ARG A 28 -24.69 -10.03 -3.07
N LYS A 29 -23.80 -10.50 -2.18
CA LYS A 29 -22.74 -9.68 -1.58
C LYS A 29 -21.72 -9.21 -2.61
N TYR A 30 -21.34 -10.09 -3.54
CA TYR A 30 -20.42 -9.71 -4.62
C TYR A 30 -21.00 -8.62 -5.51
N LYS A 31 -22.30 -8.73 -5.86
CA LYS A 31 -22.99 -7.67 -6.61
C LYS A 31 -23.01 -6.34 -5.84
N ALA A 32 -23.28 -6.38 -4.53
CA ALA A 32 -23.23 -5.19 -3.70
C ALA A 32 -21.81 -4.61 -3.59
N LEU A 33 -20.79 -5.46 -3.50
CA LEU A 33 -19.38 -5.04 -3.49
C LEU A 33 -19.02 -4.31 -4.79
N LEU A 34 -19.42 -4.83 -5.95
CA LEU A 34 -19.19 -4.16 -7.25
C LEU A 34 -19.86 -2.78 -7.30
N GLY A 35 -21.13 -2.68 -6.86
CA GLY A 35 -21.82 -1.39 -6.79
C GLY A 35 -21.17 -0.39 -5.83
N ASN A 36 -20.67 -0.87 -4.69
CA ASN A 36 -19.92 -0.02 -3.75
C ASN A 36 -18.59 0.42 -4.36
N TYR A 37 -17.90 -0.47 -5.08
CA TYR A 37 -16.65 -0.14 -5.76
C TYR A 37 -16.84 0.98 -6.78
N ASP A 38 -17.86 0.84 -7.65
CA ASP A 38 -18.19 1.85 -8.65
C ASP A 38 -18.61 3.19 -8.00
N SER A 39 -19.40 3.12 -6.93
CA SER A 39 -19.82 4.30 -6.17
C SER A 39 -18.63 5.05 -5.57
N LEU A 40 -17.69 4.35 -4.94
CA LEU A 40 -16.48 4.95 -4.34
C LEU A 40 -15.53 5.49 -5.41
N ALA A 41 -15.42 4.82 -6.54
CA ALA A 41 -14.59 5.30 -7.67
C ALA A 41 -15.10 6.63 -8.23
N GLY A 42 -16.42 6.87 -8.18
CA GLY A 42 -17.07 8.11 -8.63
C GLY A 42 -17.30 9.17 -7.54
N ASP A 43 -17.05 8.83 -6.27
CA ASP A 43 -17.31 9.74 -5.14
C ASP A 43 -16.18 10.76 -4.99
N GLU A 44 -16.50 12.05 -5.18
CA GLU A 44 -15.50 13.14 -5.12
C GLU A 44 -14.87 13.28 -3.74
N ASP A 45 -15.62 13.09 -2.65
CA ASP A 45 -15.10 13.19 -1.29
C ASP A 45 -14.14 12.03 -0.99
N PHE A 46 -14.46 10.83 -1.43
CA PHE A 46 -13.59 9.67 -1.31
C PHE A 46 -12.31 9.85 -2.13
N GLN A 47 -12.43 10.40 -3.35
CA GLN A 47 -11.29 10.64 -4.23
C GLN A 47 -10.37 11.78 -3.77
N LYS A 48 -10.74 12.59 -2.75
CA LYS A 48 -9.82 13.55 -2.13
C LYS A 48 -8.56 12.93 -1.52
N GLY A 49 -8.56 11.62 -1.28
CA GLY A 49 -7.34 10.86 -0.94
C GLY A 49 -6.34 10.71 -2.08
N ASN A 50 -6.77 10.96 -3.32
CA ASN A 50 -5.99 10.82 -4.55
C ASN A 50 -5.77 12.20 -5.18
N TRP A 51 -4.50 12.61 -5.33
CA TRP A 51 -4.17 13.96 -5.78
C TRP A 51 -3.40 13.95 -7.08
N TYR A 52 -3.73 14.86 -7.99
CA TYR A 52 -2.89 15.21 -9.13
C TYR A 52 -2.10 16.47 -8.79
N ILE A 53 -0.79 16.39 -8.84
CA ILE A 53 0.14 17.51 -8.66
C ILE A 53 0.79 17.75 -10.01
N ASP A 54 0.58 18.93 -10.59
CA ASP A 54 1.16 19.26 -11.88
C ASP A 54 2.67 19.50 -11.78
N GLY A 55 3.38 19.20 -12.87
CA GLY A 55 4.83 19.38 -13.02
C GLY A 55 5.15 19.90 -14.42
N ASP A 56 6.25 20.63 -14.53
CA ASP A 56 6.62 21.32 -15.75
C ASP A 56 7.33 20.37 -16.76
N ASP A 57 7.93 19.30 -16.28
CA ASP A 57 8.66 18.31 -17.08
C ASP A 57 7.79 17.08 -17.34
N LYS A 58 7.23 16.96 -18.53
CA LYS A 58 6.34 15.88 -18.95
C LYS A 58 7.07 14.64 -19.47
N SER A 59 8.39 14.62 -19.47
CA SER A 59 9.18 13.44 -19.89
C SER A 59 8.97 12.24 -18.96
N LEU A 60 8.48 12.48 -17.73
CA LEU A 60 8.18 11.46 -16.73
C LEU A 60 6.95 11.87 -15.94
N GLY A 61 5.95 10.98 -15.81
CA GLY A 61 4.91 11.06 -14.81
C GLY A 61 5.18 10.10 -13.66
N ILE A 62 4.80 10.43 -12.45
CA ILE A 62 5.03 9.58 -11.28
C ILE A 62 3.71 9.23 -10.62
N VAL A 63 3.50 7.95 -10.34
CA VAL A 63 2.42 7.48 -9.48
C VAL A 63 3.06 7.04 -8.15
N ALA A 64 2.67 7.67 -7.05
CA ALA A 64 3.22 7.37 -5.73
C ALA A 64 2.12 6.90 -4.77
N CYS A 65 2.18 5.63 -4.38
CA CYS A 65 1.17 4.96 -3.58
C CYS A 65 1.53 5.01 -2.09
N GLY A 66 0.60 5.51 -1.27
CA GLY A 66 0.74 5.52 0.19
C GLY A 66 2.04 6.20 0.65
N LEU A 67 2.86 5.46 1.42
CA LEU A 67 4.11 5.95 2.00
C LEU A 67 5.18 6.29 0.96
N ALA A 68 5.14 5.69 -0.23
CA ALA A 68 6.08 5.99 -1.30
C ALA A 68 6.05 7.46 -1.73
N PHE A 69 4.94 8.16 -1.50
CA PHE A 69 4.85 9.60 -1.72
C PHE A 69 5.79 10.40 -0.80
N ASN A 70 5.99 9.96 0.44
CA ASN A 70 6.92 10.62 1.36
C ASN A 70 8.37 10.44 0.90
N TYR A 71 8.74 9.26 0.39
CA TYR A 71 10.07 9.01 -0.16
C TYR A 71 10.35 9.85 -1.42
N LEU A 72 9.31 10.04 -2.24
CA LEU A 72 9.40 10.97 -3.37
C LEU A 72 9.59 12.41 -2.89
N ALA A 73 8.83 12.85 -1.89
CA ALA A 73 8.92 14.21 -1.34
C ALA A 73 10.30 14.50 -0.75
N GLU A 74 10.93 13.54 -0.08
CA GLU A 74 12.32 13.65 0.40
C GLU A 74 13.30 13.85 -0.75
N ASN A 75 13.13 13.15 -1.87
CA ASN A 75 13.94 13.32 -3.07
C ASN A 75 13.74 14.69 -3.73
N CYS A 76 12.59 15.29 -3.58
CA CYS A 76 12.32 16.66 -4.03
C CYS A 76 12.88 17.75 -3.09
N LYS A 77 13.49 17.37 -1.95
CA LYS A 77 14.14 18.27 -0.96
C LYS A 77 13.25 19.43 -0.53
N GLY A 78 11.96 19.16 -0.26
CA GLY A 78 10.97 20.18 0.12
C GLY A 78 10.56 21.14 -0.99
N ARG A 79 10.99 20.90 -2.24
CA ARG A 79 10.55 21.65 -3.42
C ARG A 79 9.40 20.91 -4.10
N LYS A 80 8.63 21.62 -4.92
CA LYS A 80 7.68 20.98 -5.83
C LYS A 80 8.45 20.03 -6.77
N CYS A 81 7.92 18.80 -6.94
CA CYS A 81 8.47 17.87 -7.92
C CYS A 81 8.36 18.50 -9.32
N LYS A 82 9.43 18.40 -10.12
CA LYS A 82 9.40 18.90 -11.50
C LYS A 82 8.50 18.10 -12.42
N TYR A 83 8.26 16.85 -12.09
CA TYR A 83 7.39 15.94 -12.84
C TYR A 83 5.96 15.99 -12.32
N PRO A 84 4.95 15.74 -13.17
CA PRO A 84 3.59 15.48 -12.71
C PRO A 84 3.55 14.25 -11.78
N VAL A 85 2.78 14.36 -10.70
CA VAL A 85 2.66 13.29 -9.71
C VAL A 85 1.19 13.01 -9.45
N VAL A 86 0.82 11.73 -9.49
CA VAL A 86 -0.43 11.24 -8.91
C VAL A 86 -0.10 10.57 -7.58
N LYS A 87 -0.56 11.16 -6.48
CA LYS A 87 -0.51 10.50 -5.17
C LYS A 87 -1.77 9.65 -5.02
N ILE A 88 -1.61 8.38 -4.69
CA ILE A 88 -2.70 7.45 -4.37
C ILE A 88 -2.72 7.19 -2.87
N GLY A 89 -3.83 7.53 -2.23
CA GLY A 89 -4.06 7.33 -0.80
C GLY A 89 -5.32 6.53 -0.49
N SER A 90 -6.18 6.30 -1.50
CA SER A 90 -7.43 5.54 -1.34
C SER A 90 -7.73 4.69 -2.58
N TYR A 91 -8.40 3.54 -2.36
CA TYR A 91 -8.88 2.62 -3.39
C TYR A 91 -10.39 2.44 -3.26
N PRO A 92 -11.13 2.35 -4.38
CA PRO A 92 -10.67 2.33 -5.77
C PRO A 92 -10.17 3.71 -6.25
N VAL A 93 -9.25 3.70 -7.19
CA VAL A 93 -8.72 4.92 -7.83
C VAL A 93 -9.62 5.27 -9.01
N SER A 94 -9.93 6.56 -9.18
CA SER A 94 -10.62 7.04 -10.38
C SER A 94 -9.73 6.83 -11.62
N GLU A 95 -10.27 6.17 -12.65
CA GLU A 95 -9.53 5.93 -13.91
C GLU A 95 -9.09 7.25 -14.55
N GLY A 96 -9.87 8.31 -14.41
CA GLY A 96 -9.59 9.61 -15.03
C GLY A 96 -8.27 10.23 -14.59
N ILE A 97 -7.87 10.09 -13.33
CA ILE A 97 -6.62 10.67 -12.81
C ILE A 97 -5.38 9.96 -13.40
N LEU A 98 -5.44 8.63 -13.55
CA LEU A 98 -4.36 7.84 -14.14
C LEU A 98 -4.31 8.02 -15.66
N ALA A 99 -5.47 8.04 -16.32
CA ALA A 99 -5.56 8.31 -17.76
C ALA A 99 -5.00 9.68 -18.11
N LYS A 100 -5.31 10.70 -17.32
CA LYS A 100 -4.75 12.05 -17.47
C LYS A 100 -3.21 12.01 -17.42
N LEU A 101 -2.64 11.43 -16.38
CA LEU A 101 -1.18 11.33 -16.25
C LEU A 101 -0.55 10.62 -17.45
N LYS A 102 -1.15 9.49 -17.86
CA LYS A 102 -0.67 8.70 -19.02
C LYS A 102 -0.75 9.47 -20.33
N SER A 103 -1.74 10.34 -20.51
CA SER A 103 -1.89 11.14 -21.73
C SER A 103 -0.96 12.35 -21.79
N GLU A 104 -0.50 12.85 -20.64
CA GLU A 104 0.34 14.03 -20.54
C GLU A 104 1.85 13.73 -20.50
N CYS A 105 2.24 12.49 -20.17
CA CYS A 105 3.63 12.15 -19.92
C CYS A 105 4.13 11.04 -20.85
N ASP A 106 5.41 11.15 -21.27
CA ASP A 106 6.04 10.19 -22.19
C ASP A 106 6.25 8.82 -21.52
N ARG A 107 6.61 8.81 -20.26
CA ARG A 107 6.86 7.61 -19.45
C ARG A 107 6.22 7.75 -18.08
N ILE A 108 5.89 6.62 -17.44
CA ILE A 108 5.32 6.59 -16.10
C ILE A 108 6.22 5.75 -15.18
N LEU A 109 6.59 6.32 -14.04
CA LEU A 109 7.23 5.61 -12.94
C LEU A 109 6.21 5.36 -11.84
N ILE A 110 6.09 4.11 -11.42
CA ILE A 110 5.15 3.72 -10.35
C ILE A 110 5.95 3.35 -9.10
N LEU A 111 5.75 4.14 -8.06
CA LEU A 111 6.32 3.96 -6.73
C LEU A 111 5.29 3.30 -5.84
N GLU A 112 5.41 2.01 -5.65
CA GLU A 112 4.45 1.18 -4.94
C GLU A 112 5.17 0.19 -4.03
N GLU A 113 4.74 0.10 -2.79
CA GLU A 113 5.32 -0.80 -1.80
C GLU A 113 4.50 -2.10 -1.70
N GLY A 114 5.19 -3.23 -1.55
CA GLY A 114 4.57 -4.54 -1.53
C GLY A 114 4.19 -5.04 -2.91
N TYR A 115 2.93 -5.44 -3.10
CA TYR A 115 2.45 -5.96 -4.38
C TYR A 115 2.22 -4.84 -5.39
N PRO A 116 2.70 -4.93 -6.63
CA PRO A 116 2.60 -3.88 -7.64
C PRO A 116 1.21 -3.86 -8.30
N LEU A 117 0.18 -3.49 -7.54
CA LEU A 117 -1.22 -3.50 -7.98
C LEU A 117 -1.49 -2.45 -9.07
N ILE A 118 -1.08 -1.22 -8.82
CA ILE A 118 -1.29 -0.11 -9.78
C ILE A 118 -0.46 -0.34 -11.04
N GLU A 119 0.76 -0.84 -10.90
CA GLU A 119 1.59 -1.16 -12.06
C GLU A 119 0.92 -2.24 -12.93
N GLU A 120 0.39 -3.30 -12.33
CA GLU A 120 -0.34 -4.34 -13.06
C GLU A 120 -1.60 -3.80 -13.74
N MET A 121 -2.36 -2.95 -13.06
CA MET A 121 -3.56 -2.32 -13.62
C MET A 121 -3.22 -1.42 -14.82
N MET A 122 -2.16 -0.62 -14.74
CA MET A 122 -1.78 0.32 -15.78
C MET A 122 -1.09 -0.36 -16.99
N ARG A 123 -0.28 -1.38 -16.73
CA ARG A 123 0.40 -2.15 -17.81
C ARG A 123 -0.54 -3.08 -18.55
N GLY A 124 -1.59 -3.56 -17.88
CA GLY A 124 -2.48 -4.56 -18.43
C GLY A 124 -1.80 -5.90 -18.69
N PHE A 125 -2.49 -6.78 -19.44
CA PHE A 125 -1.95 -8.06 -19.88
C PHE A 125 -1.80 -8.02 -21.44
N PRO A 126 -0.62 -8.34 -21.97
CA PRO A 126 0.52 -9.10 -21.44
C PRO A 126 1.66 -8.27 -20.79
N ARG A 127 1.42 -7.17 -20.14
CA ARG A 127 2.43 -6.30 -19.49
C ARG A 127 3.41 -5.67 -20.48
N SER A 128 2.94 -5.31 -21.65
CA SER A 128 3.78 -4.86 -22.77
C SER A 128 3.98 -3.35 -22.86
N ASP A 129 3.42 -2.56 -21.94
CA ASP A 129 3.61 -1.10 -21.97
C ASP A 129 5.02 -0.74 -21.49
N ALA A 130 5.93 -0.56 -22.43
CA ALA A 130 7.34 -0.23 -22.18
C ALA A 130 7.54 1.17 -21.58
N ASN A 131 6.49 2.02 -21.60
CA ASN A 131 6.56 3.37 -21.06
C ASN A 131 6.21 3.43 -19.57
N ILE A 132 5.90 2.30 -18.94
CA ILE A 132 5.60 2.18 -17.51
C ILE A 132 6.74 1.42 -16.84
N SER A 133 7.35 2.03 -15.84
CA SER A 133 8.45 1.48 -15.03
C SER A 133 8.04 1.33 -13.58
N GLY A 134 8.58 0.31 -12.92
CA GLY A 134 8.32 0.05 -11.51
C GLY A 134 8.98 -1.24 -11.02
N ARG A 135 8.25 -2.04 -10.25
CA ARG A 135 8.75 -3.31 -9.72
C ARG A 135 8.72 -4.45 -10.75
N LEU A 136 7.89 -4.37 -11.79
CA LEU A 136 7.71 -5.45 -12.75
C LEU A 136 8.79 -5.46 -13.83
N ASP A 137 9.42 -4.32 -14.12
CA ASP A 137 10.53 -4.22 -15.08
C ASP A 137 11.91 -4.15 -14.40
N GLY A 138 11.95 -4.18 -13.07
CA GLY A 138 13.20 -4.15 -12.30
C GLY A 138 13.75 -2.74 -12.02
N THR A 139 13.06 -1.66 -12.41
CA THR A 139 13.43 -0.29 -12.03
C THR A 139 13.44 -0.12 -10.52
N LEU A 140 12.53 -0.79 -9.83
CA LEU A 140 12.51 -0.92 -8.36
C LEU A 140 12.69 -2.41 -7.98
N PRO A 141 13.30 -2.73 -6.82
CA PRO A 141 13.41 -4.10 -6.35
C PRO A 141 12.04 -4.78 -6.27
N ARG A 142 11.96 -6.04 -6.70
CA ARG A 142 10.69 -6.81 -6.73
C ARG A 142 10.17 -7.10 -5.32
N ASP A 143 11.05 -7.25 -4.36
CA ASP A 143 10.78 -7.55 -2.95
C ASP A 143 11.42 -6.50 -2.03
N GLY A 144 11.13 -6.61 -0.74
CA GLY A 144 11.61 -5.70 0.28
C GLY A 144 10.85 -4.37 0.36
N GLU A 145 11.23 -3.59 1.35
CA GLU A 145 10.64 -2.28 1.62
C GLU A 145 11.18 -1.23 0.64
N LEU A 146 10.32 -0.31 0.23
CA LEU A 146 10.74 0.89 -0.49
C LEU A 146 11.37 1.87 0.51
N ASN A 147 12.32 2.67 0.03
CA ASN A 147 12.95 3.72 0.83
C ASN A 147 13.40 4.89 -0.06
N PRO A 148 13.78 6.05 0.51
CA PRO A 148 14.17 7.22 -0.27
C PRO A 148 15.35 6.99 -1.23
N ASN A 149 16.29 6.12 -0.88
CA ASN A 149 17.44 5.84 -1.75
C ASN A 149 17.04 5.07 -3.02
N LEU A 150 16.17 4.06 -2.89
CA LEU A 150 15.64 3.33 -4.04
C LEU A 150 14.83 4.25 -4.97
N VAL A 151 14.10 5.20 -4.40
CA VAL A 151 13.39 6.22 -5.19
C VAL A 151 14.39 7.17 -5.86
N ALA A 152 15.46 7.57 -5.17
CA ALA A 152 16.53 8.39 -5.77
C ALA A 152 17.17 7.69 -6.98
N ASP A 153 17.53 6.41 -6.82
CA ASP A 153 18.12 5.61 -7.89
C ASP A 153 17.17 5.51 -9.10
N ALA A 154 15.88 5.25 -8.89
CA ALA A 154 14.87 5.19 -9.94
C ALA A 154 14.67 6.53 -10.67
N LEU A 155 14.90 7.64 -10.00
CA LEU A 155 14.84 9.01 -10.57
C LEU A 155 16.15 9.46 -11.20
N GLY A 156 17.23 8.67 -11.12
CA GLY A 156 18.57 9.05 -11.55
C GLY A 156 19.20 10.13 -10.65
N ASN A 157 18.73 10.27 -9.42
CA ASN A 157 19.30 11.17 -8.43
C ASN A 157 20.44 10.49 -7.67
N GLN A 158 21.32 11.31 -7.07
CA GLN A 158 22.35 10.77 -6.18
C GLN A 158 21.71 10.22 -4.90
N SER A 159 21.81 8.92 -4.68
CA SER A 159 21.40 8.27 -3.44
C SER A 159 22.43 8.49 -2.35
N SER A 160 21.96 8.63 -1.12
CA SER A 160 22.80 8.77 0.08
C SER A 160 22.53 7.60 1.00
N TYR A 161 23.20 6.49 0.75
CA TYR A 161 23.15 5.35 1.66
C TYR A 161 23.77 5.78 3.00
N GLY A 162 23.03 5.46 4.08
CA GLY A 162 23.46 5.79 5.43
C GLY A 162 24.82 5.19 5.79
N LYS A 163 25.34 5.56 6.98
CA LYS A 163 26.56 4.97 7.49
C LYS A 163 26.35 3.49 7.82
N ASP A 164 27.39 2.70 7.63
CA ASP A 164 27.39 1.30 8.07
C ASP A 164 26.97 1.18 9.54
N VAL A 165 26.15 0.17 9.82
CA VAL A 165 25.72 -0.10 11.20
C VAL A 165 26.97 -0.51 12.02
N PRO A 166 27.32 0.21 13.09
CA PRO A 166 28.47 -0.14 13.90
C PRO A 166 28.37 -1.58 14.42
N GLY A 167 29.47 -2.32 14.45
CA GLY A 167 29.49 -3.72 14.88
C GLY A 167 29.02 -3.98 16.33
N ILE A 168 28.91 -2.92 17.15
CA ILE A 168 28.31 -2.99 18.49
C ILE A 168 26.80 -3.19 18.47
N VAL A 169 26.14 -2.90 17.32
CA VAL A 169 24.69 -3.09 17.18
C VAL A 169 24.42 -4.54 16.82
N SER A 170 23.96 -5.32 17.80
CA SER A 170 23.53 -6.69 17.57
C SER A 170 22.21 -6.74 16.80
N LYS A 171 22.11 -7.65 15.81
CA LYS A 171 20.83 -7.95 15.15
C LYS A 171 19.84 -8.46 16.21
N ARG A 172 18.68 -7.84 16.27
CA ARG A 172 17.57 -8.28 17.13
C ARG A 172 16.64 -9.15 16.31
N PRO A 173 16.65 -10.49 16.46
CA PRO A 173 15.64 -11.31 15.84
C PRO A 173 14.26 -10.93 16.39
N PRO A 174 13.19 -11.05 15.58
CA PRO A 174 11.83 -10.85 16.08
C PRO A 174 11.59 -11.74 17.32
N SER A 175 11.23 -11.13 18.42
CA SER A 175 10.92 -11.84 19.66
C SER A 175 9.81 -11.13 20.41
N LEU A 176 9.02 -11.90 21.17
CA LEU A 176 7.96 -11.35 22.00
C LEU A 176 8.59 -10.60 23.17
N CYS A 177 8.16 -9.35 23.38
CA CYS A 177 8.69 -8.51 24.45
C CYS A 177 8.22 -9.01 25.84
N LYS A 178 8.98 -8.69 26.90
CA LYS A 178 8.52 -8.92 28.27
C LYS A 178 7.27 -8.08 28.54
N GLY A 179 6.21 -8.72 29.04
CA GLY A 179 4.89 -8.08 29.24
C GLY A 179 4.05 -7.92 27.96
N CYS A 180 4.41 -8.62 26.89
CA CYS A 180 3.65 -8.61 25.65
C CYS A 180 2.40 -9.50 25.77
N GLY A 181 1.20 -8.96 25.52
CA GLY A 181 -0.04 -9.73 25.54
C GLY A 181 -0.07 -10.92 24.57
N HIS A 182 0.68 -10.86 23.45
CA HIS A 182 0.84 -12.02 22.57
C HIS A 182 1.63 -13.15 23.23
N ALA A 183 2.65 -12.83 24.05
CA ALA A 183 3.40 -13.86 24.80
C ALA A 183 2.50 -14.57 25.80
N ASP A 184 1.63 -13.81 26.50
CA ASP A 184 0.69 -14.36 27.45
C ASP A 184 -0.36 -15.25 26.77
N MET A 185 -0.86 -14.80 25.62
CA MET A 185 -1.80 -15.60 24.81
C MET A 185 -1.16 -16.90 24.32
N TYR A 186 0.04 -16.87 23.77
CA TYR A 186 0.74 -18.08 23.33
C TYR A 186 1.07 -19.03 24.48
N ASN A 187 1.42 -18.50 25.65
CA ASN A 187 1.67 -19.31 26.83
C ASN A 187 0.38 -20.00 27.31
N ALA A 188 -0.73 -19.26 27.38
CA ALA A 188 -2.03 -19.81 27.73
C ALA A 188 -2.51 -20.87 26.71
N LEU A 189 -2.33 -20.61 25.43
CA LEU A 189 -2.64 -21.56 24.38
C LEU A 189 -1.82 -22.84 24.50
N ASN A 190 -0.50 -22.71 24.66
CA ASN A 190 0.39 -23.86 24.85
C ASN A 190 0.02 -24.68 26.09
N GLU A 191 -0.38 -24.03 27.18
CA GLU A 191 -0.87 -24.70 28.40
C GLU A 191 -2.15 -25.50 28.11
N ALA A 192 -3.13 -24.88 27.47
CA ALA A 192 -4.40 -25.53 27.13
C ALA A 192 -4.22 -26.72 26.15
N LEU A 193 -3.17 -26.67 25.30
CA LEU A 193 -2.92 -27.68 24.30
C LEU A 193 -2.04 -28.84 24.78
N LYS A 194 -1.50 -28.80 26.00
CA LYS A 194 -0.66 -29.87 26.54
C LYS A 194 -1.33 -31.25 26.48
N GLU A 195 -2.64 -31.30 26.68
CA GLU A 195 -3.42 -32.55 26.68
C GLU A 195 -3.57 -33.16 25.27
N TYR A 196 -3.41 -32.36 24.22
CA TYR A 196 -3.64 -32.78 22.83
C TYR A 196 -2.40 -33.25 22.10
N GLY A 197 -1.21 -33.00 22.64
CA GLY A 197 0.07 -33.35 22.05
C GLY A 197 0.47 -32.44 20.86
N PRO A 198 1.77 -32.46 20.48
CA PRO A 198 2.28 -31.64 19.40
C PRO A 198 1.71 -32.04 18.04
N GLY A 199 1.40 -31.06 17.19
CA GLY A 199 0.97 -31.27 15.81
C GLY A 199 -0.54 -31.39 15.59
N ARG A 200 -1.36 -31.12 16.60
CA ARG A 200 -2.85 -31.14 16.46
C ARG A 200 -3.48 -29.75 16.29
N VAL A 201 -2.68 -28.72 16.24
CA VAL A 201 -3.15 -27.34 16.00
C VAL A 201 -2.36 -26.79 14.81
N PHE A 202 -3.06 -26.43 13.76
CA PHE A 202 -2.56 -25.81 12.54
C PHE A 202 -2.97 -24.35 12.47
#